data_c08cbf57010a61bd7e32572cc1e9f3a8
#
_entry.id   c08cbf57010a61bd7e32572cc1e9f3a8
#
_cell.length_a   1.000
_cell.length_b   1.000
_cell.length_c   1.000
_cell.angle_alpha   90.00
_cell.angle_beta   90.00
_cell.angle_gamma   90.00
#
_symmetry.space_group_name_H-M   'P 1'
#
loop_
_entity.id
_entity.type
_entity.pdbx_description
1 polymer ?
#
loop_
_entity_poly.entity_id
_entity_poly.type
_entity_poly.pdbx_seq_one_letter_code
_entity_poly.pdbx_strand_id
1 'polypeptide(L)'
;MERLYEYMNRQLKSVNDEFHRYMYDKINWGNRMLGLVGPRGVGKTTLFLQRIKEHHSTDDTLYVSAEHMYFANHSLYGLAEEFFKNGGKYLFIDEVHKYEGWSRELKLMYDSLPGLHVYFTGSSVLDIEKGEADLSRRAPKYLMQGMSFREYLAVRHGVHAPCLSLADILAHKEEIPGVEHPLPLFKDYLRCGYYPFGDDEQFDIELGQVITRTLEVDIPQFAGMTAATGRKLKRLMAIVSTLAPFKPNMTSLGSQIQVSRNNVEDYLLYMEKAGMVAQLRTNAGGLGALGKTEKVYLDNTNILYNLSEGSEDIGNVRETFFFNQMRVGHKVTASKISDFEIDGLTFEVGGKNKGQNQIAEAKRGYVVKDDIEFSYGNVIALWEIGRAHVRTPVTVY
;
A
#
# COMPACT_ATOMS: atom_id res chain seq x y z
N MET A 1 29.37 -9.99 -12.50
CA MET A 1 28.19 -10.82 -12.84
C MET A 1 28.04 -12.03 -11.91
N GLU A 2 29.02 -12.93 -11.74
CA GLU A 2 28.94 -14.17 -10.94
C GLU A 2 28.37 -13.95 -9.52
N ARG A 3 28.90 -12.99 -8.77
CA ARG A 3 28.38 -12.65 -7.43
C ARG A 3 26.92 -12.22 -7.40
N LEU A 4 26.42 -11.61 -8.48
CA LEU A 4 25.02 -11.21 -8.57
C LEU A 4 24.11 -12.42 -8.82
N TYR A 5 24.55 -13.39 -9.62
CA TYR A 5 23.86 -14.67 -9.78
C TYR A 5 23.84 -15.50 -8.48
N GLU A 6 24.95 -15.52 -7.74
CA GLU A 6 24.99 -16.17 -6.42
C GLU A 6 24.01 -15.49 -5.44
N TYR A 7 23.95 -14.16 -5.46
CA TYR A 7 22.99 -13.40 -4.66
C TYR A 7 21.54 -13.76 -5.05
N MET A 8 21.20 -13.70 -6.34
CA MET A 8 19.88 -14.09 -6.85
C MET A 8 19.51 -15.51 -6.42
N ASN A 9 20.41 -16.49 -6.61
CA ASN A 9 20.13 -17.87 -6.28
C ASN A 9 19.88 -18.09 -4.77
N ARG A 10 20.55 -17.34 -3.90
CA ARG A 10 20.27 -17.37 -2.46
C ARG A 10 18.88 -16.81 -2.16
N GLN A 11 18.48 -15.68 -2.79
CA GLN A 11 17.16 -15.09 -2.60
C GLN A 11 16.04 -16.04 -3.10
N LEU A 12 16.21 -16.66 -4.27
CA LEU A 12 15.23 -17.61 -4.81
C LEU A 12 15.01 -18.85 -3.93
N LYS A 13 16.06 -19.31 -3.24
CA LYS A 13 15.95 -20.45 -2.31
C LYS A 13 15.19 -20.11 -1.03
N SER A 14 15.19 -18.86 -0.60
CA SER A 14 14.54 -18.42 0.64
C SER A 14 13.07 -18.07 0.47
N VAL A 15 12.58 -17.91 -0.77
CA VAL A 15 11.19 -17.47 -1.00
C VAL A 15 10.23 -18.66 -0.98
N ASN A 16 9.13 -18.49 -0.23
CA ASN A 16 7.98 -19.39 -0.26
C ASN A 16 7.05 -19.03 -1.44
N ASP A 17 6.57 -20.04 -2.17
CA ASP A 17 5.69 -19.94 -3.34
C ASP A 17 4.29 -20.56 -3.12
N GLU A 18 3.96 -20.91 -1.88
CA GLU A 18 2.63 -21.49 -1.56
C GLU A 18 1.47 -20.50 -1.67
N PHE A 19 1.77 -19.21 -1.57
CA PHE A 19 0.75 -18.15 -1.64
C PHE A 19 1.23 -16.96 -2.45
N HIS A 20 0.34 -16.47 -3.35
CA HIS A 20 0.58 -15.25 -4.12
C HIS A 20 -0.32 -14.11 -3.65
N ARG A 21 0.26 -12.92 -3.54
CA ARG A 21 -0.49 -11.69 -3.30
C ARG A 21 -1.40 -11.38 -4.50
N TYR A 22 -2.55 -10.78 -4.25
CA TYR A 22 -3.55 -10.41 -5.27
C TYR A 22 -2.96 -9.67 -6.48
N MET A 23 -1.88 -8.93 -6.27
CA MET A 23 -1.20 -8.15 -7.31
C MET A 23 -0.51 -9.05 -8.34
N TYR A 24 -0.15 -10.28 -7.99
CA TYR A 24 0.56 -11.21 -8.87
C TYR A 24 -0.18 -11.45 -10.20
N ASP A 25 -1.48 -11.66 -10.13
CA ASP A 25 -2.35 -11.89 -11.29
C ASP A 25 -2.79 -10.59 -11.99
N LYS A 26 -2.59 -9.43 -11.36
CA LYS A 26 -2.97 -8.12 -11.89
C LYS A 26 -1.89 -7.48 -12.76
N ILE A 27 -0.64 -7.87 -12.55
CA ILE A 27 0.49 -7.34 -13.31
C ILE A 27 0.47 -7.89 -14.73
N ASN A 28 0.49 -6.99 -15.72
CA ASN A 28 0.75 -7.40 -17.10
C ASN A 28 2.26 -7.60 -17.32
N TRP A 29 2.73 -8.81 -17.08
CA TRP A 29 4.11 -9.22 -17.25
C TRP A 29 4.62 -9.21 -18.71
N GLY A 30 3.74 -8.99 -19.69
CA GLY A 30 4.10 -8.77 -21.09
C GLY A 30 4.68 -7.36 -21.34
N ASN A 31 4.55 -6.43 -20.41
CA ASN A 31 5.16 -5.11 -20.54
C ASN A 31 6.68 -5.23 -20.58
N ARG A 32 7.32 -4.46 -21.47
CA ARG A 32 8.77 -4.43 -21.59
C ARG A 32 9.46 -3.77 -20.38
N MET A 33 8.77 -2.84 -19.74
CA MET A 33 9.18 -2.24 -18.48
C MET A 33 7.95 -2.03 -17.59
N LEU A 34 8.08 -2.30 -16.30
CA LEU A 34 7.04 -2.01 -15.30
C LEU A 34 7.64 -1.74 -13.92
N GLY A 35 6.92 -0.97 -13.12
CA GLY A 35 7.25 -0.71 -11.72
C GLY A 35 6.23 -1.30 -10.76
N LEU A 36 6.69 -2.03 -9.75
CA LEU A 36 5.87 -2.46 -8.61
C LEU A 36 6.21 -1.57 -7.41
N VAL A 37 5.33 -0.64 -7.09
CA VAL A 37 5.54 0.33 -6.02
C VAL A 37 4.59 0.05 -4.84
N GLY A 38 4.93 0.53 -3.67
CA GLY A 38 4.07 0.35 -2.50
C GLY A 38 4.81 0.60 -1.19
N PRO A 39 4.09 0.69 -0.06
CA PRO A 39 4.68 0.85 1.26
C PRO A 39 5.77 -0.18 1.56
N ARG A 40 6.64 0.14 2.51
CA ARG A 40 7.67 -0.79 2.97
C ARG A 40 7.02 -1.98 3.69
N GLY A 41 7.57 -3.20 3.48
CA GLY A 41 7.13 -4.41 4.18
C GLY A 41 5.90 -5.11 3.60
N VAL A 42 5.30 -4.63 2.51
CA VAL A 42 4.08 -5.25 1.92
C VAL A 42 4.32 -6.48 1.05
N GLY A 43 5.58 -6.90 0.82
CA GLY A 43 5.93 -8.13 0.10
C GLY A 43 6.28 -7.96 -1.38
N LYS A 44 6.71 -6.78 -1.83
CA LYS A 44 7.09 -6.51 -3.24
C LYS A 44 8.24 -7.41 -3.72
N THR A 45 9.31 -7.50 -2.94
CA THR A 45 10.48 -8.34 -3.20
C THR A 45 10.07 -9.80 -3.35
N THR A 46 9.26 -10.31 -2.41
CA THR A 46 8.76 -11.69 -2.43
C THR A 46 7.98 -11.98 -3.72
N LEU A 47 7.10 -11.07 -4.15
CA LEU A 47 6.33 -11.22 -5.38
C LEU A 47 7.24 -11.32 -6.62
N PHE A 48 8.30 -10.52 -6.71
CA PHE A 48 9.26 -10.62 -7.81
C PHE A 48 10.02 -11.95 -7.80
N LEU A 49 10.50 -12.38 -6.64
CA LEU A 49 11.21 -13.65 -6.50
C LEU A 49 10.32 -14.85 -6.84
N GLN A 50 9.04 -14.83 -6.42
CA GLN A 50 8.05 -15.85 -6.82
C GLN A 50 7.88 -15.87 -8.33
N ARG A 51 7.72 -14.70 -8.96
CA ARG A 51 7.60 -14.60 -10.43
C ARG A 51 8.80 -15.19 -11.16
N ILE A 52 10.02 -14.93 -10.68
CA ILE A 52 11.22 -15.47 -11.26
C ILE A 52 11.25 -16.99 -11.11
N LYS A 53 11.02 -17.49 -9.89
CA LYS A 53 11.06 -18.92 -9.56
C LYS A 53 10.11 -19.77 -10.41
N GLU A 54 8.94 -19.22 -10.73
CA GLU A 54 7.88 -19.98 -11.43
C GLU A 54 7.91 -19.84 -12.95
N HIS A 55 8.37 -18.72 -13.48
CA HIS A 55 8.14 -18.38 -14.88
C HIS A 55 9.41 -18.02 -15.66
N HIS A 56 10.57 -17.99 -15.02
CA HIS A 56 11.81 -17.55 -15.66
C HIS A 56 12.93 -18.56 -15.47
N SER A 57 13.80 -18.70 -16.51
CA SER A 57 15.05 -19.42 -16.38
C SER A 57 16.12 -18.51 -15.80
N THR A 58 16.98 -19.06 -14.94
CA THR A 58 18.18 -18.36 -14.44
C THR A 58 19.22 -18.08 -15.53
N ASP A 59 19.09 -18.71 -16.71
CA ASP A 59 20.03 -18.51 -17.83
C ASP A 59 19.82 -17.15 -18.52
N ASP A 60 18.60 -16.64 -18.55
CA ASP A 60 18.26 -15.39 -19.23
C ASP A 60 17.59 -14.34 -18.30
N THR A 61 17.65 -14.59 -17.00
CA THR A 61 17.06 -13.71 -15.97
C THR A 61 18.10 -13.36 -14.92
N LEU A 62 18.08 -12.09 -14.51
CA LEU A 62 18.90 -11.58 -13.41
C LEU A 62 18.04 -10.76 -12.44
N TYR A 63 18.18 -11.07 -11.14
CA TYR A 63 17.63 -10.25 -10.05
C TYR A 63 18.75 -9.57 -9.28
N VAL A 64 18.61 -8.27 -9.05
CA VAL A 64 19.57 -7.47 -8.28
C VAL A 64 18.84 -6.52 -7.35
N SER A 65 19.42 -6.24 -6.19
CA SER A 65 18.98 -5.11 -5.35
C SER A 65 19.84 -3.89 -5.68
N ALA A 66 19.21 -2.73 -5.85
CA ALA A 66 19.91 -1.47 -6.08
C ALA A 66 20.75 -1.02 -4.87
N GLU A 67 20.51 -1.60 -3.67
CA GLU A 67 21.34 -1.41 -2.47
C GLU A 67 22.61 -2.28 -2.49
N HIS A 68 22.77 -3.21 -3.46
CA HIS A 68 23.92 -4.12 -3.47
C HIS A 68 25.22 -3.35 -3.70
N MET A 69 26.29 -3.70 -2.96
CA MET A 69 27.61 -3.05 -3.02
C MET A 69 28.23 -3.02 -4.42
N TYR A 70 27.79 -3.87 -5.33
CA TYR A 70 28.20 -3.86 -6.73
C TYR A 70 28.01 -2.45 -7.35
N PHE A 71 26.92 -1.79 -7.02
CA PHE A 71 26.56 -0.47 -7.56
C PHE A 71 27.34 0.71 -6.95
N ALA A 72 28.21 0.47 -6.00
CA ALA A 72 29.17 1.48 -5.55
C ALA A 72 30.17 1.88 -6.65
N ASN A 73 30.46 0.97 -7.58
CA ASN A 73 31.45 1.18 -8.65
C ASN A 73 30.91 0.88 -10.06
N HIS A 74 29.66 0.48 -10.20
CA HIS A 74 29.04 0.10 -11.47
C HIS A 74 27.68 0.77 -11.62
N SER A 75 27.34 1.19 -12.85
CA SER A 75 26.03 1.73 -13.13
C SER A 75 24.98 0.66 -13.39
N LEU A 76 23.71 0.98 -13.14
CA LEU A 76 22.59 0.10 -13.49
C LEU A 76 22.52 -0.14 -15.00
N TYR A 77 22.73 0.90 -15.80
CA TYR A 77 22.74 0.79 -17.26
C TYR A 77 23.89 -0.09 -17.75
N GLY A 78 25.10 0.08 -17.19
CA GLY A 78 26.27 -0.74 -17.56
C GLY A 78 26.04 -2.22 -17.28
N LEU A 79 25.43 -2.55 -16.12
CA LEU A 79 25.01 -3.91 -15.80
C LEU A 79 23.98 -4.44 -16.82
N ALA A 80 22.95 -3.64 -17.12
CA ALA A 80 21.89 -4.05 -18.04
C ALA A 80 22.42 -4.28 -19.46
N GLU A 81 23.33 -3.43 -19.92
CA GLU A 81 23.98 -3.57 -21.24
C GLU A 81 24.85 -4.82 -21.33
N GLU A 82 25.70 -5.07 -20.31
CA GLU A 82 26.51 -6.29 -20.21
C GLU A 82 25.64 -7.54 -20.17
N PHE A 83 24.59 -7.54 -19.34
CA PHE A 83 23.65 -8.63 -19.22
C PHE A 83 22.95 -8.94 -20.55
N PHE A 84 22.43 -7.90 -21.21
CA PHE A 84 21.75 -8.03 -22.50
C PHE A 84 22.70 -8.55 -23.62
N LYS A 85 23.94 -8.08 -23.70
CA LYS A 85 24.96 -8.55 -24.65
C LYS A 85 25.31 -10.03 -24.45
N ASN A 86 25.18 -10.54 -23.22
CA ASN A 86 25.41 -11.94 -22.89
C ASN A 86 24.15 -12.81 -23.04
N GLY A 87 23.08 -12.33 -23.68
CA GLY A 87 21.86 -13.10 -23.94
C GLY A 87 20.76 -12.97 -22.89
N GLY A 88 20.96 -12.12 -21.90
CA GLY A 88 19.94 -11.84 -20.86
C GLY A 88 18.70 -11.18 -21.43
N LYS A 89 17.51 -11.53 -20.92
CA LYS A 89 16.21 -11.03 -21.38
C LYS A 89 15.40 -10.35 -20.32
N TYR A 90 15.50 -10.78 -19.06
CA TYR A 90 14.68 -10.30 -17.95
C TYR A 90 15.54 -9.78 -16.80
N LEU A 91 15.49 -8.48 -16.54
CA LEU A 91 16.22 -7.84 -15.44
C LEU A 91 15.23 -7.36 -14.38
N PHE A 92 15.33 -7.92 -13.19
CA PHE A 92 14.55 -7.50 -12.01
C PHE A 92 15.42 -6.68 -11.09
N ILE A 93 15.03 -5.44 -10.82
CA ILE A 93 15.78 -4.48 -9.98
C ILE A 93 14.94 -4.16 -8.76
N ASP A 94 15.38 -4.62 -7.60
CA ASP A 94 14.70 -4.36 -6.33
C ASP A 94 15.18 -3.06 -5.69
N GLU A 95 14.26 -2.33 -5.03
CA GLU A 95 14.53 -1.08 -4.33
C GLU A 95 15.26 -0.04 -5.20
N VAL A 96 14.84 0.10 -6.47
CA VAL A 96 15.53 0.92 -7.49
C VAL A 96 15.85 2.34 -7.02
N HIS A 97 15.02 2.90 -6.16
CA HIS A 97 15.13 4.22 -5.59
C HIS A 97 16.37 4.43 -4.69
N LYS A 98 17.04 3.36 -4.32
CA LYS A 98 18.29 3.44 -3.54
C LYS A 98 19.52 3.75 -4.42
N TYR A 99 19.35 3.71 -5.74
CA TYR A 99 20.38 4.09 -6.70
C TYR A 99 20.14 5.50 -7.23
N GLU A 100 21.10 6.41 -7.04
CA GLU A 100 20.98 7.79 -7.51
C GLU A 100 20.92 7.85 -9.06
N GLY A 101 19.98 8.62 -9.61
CA GLY A 101 19.79 8.72 -11.05
C GLY A 101 19.08 7.54 -11.72
N TRP A 102 18.50 6.63 -10.94
CA TRP A 102 17.81 5.43 -11.40
C TRP A 102 16.82 5.67 -12.55
N SER A 103 16.02 6.72 -12.48
CA SER A 103 14.97 7.00 -13.47
C SER A 103 15.55 7.33 -14.84
N ARG A 104 16.69 8.04 -14.87
CA ARG A 104 17.42 8.36 -16.10
C ARG A 104 18.03 7.11 -16.73
N GLU A 105 18.59 6.23 -15.91
CA GLU A 105 19.18 4.98 -16.40
C GLU A 105 18.11 3.98 -16.86
N LEU A 106 16.96 3.87 -16.17
CA LEU A 106 15.83 3.06 -16.65
C LEU A 106 15.31 3.57 -17.99
N LYS A 107 15.20 4.91 -18.16
CA LYS A 107 14.81 5.48 -19.45
C LYS A 107 15.81 5.10 -20.54
N LEU A 108 17.11 5.18 -20.25
CA LEU A 108 18.16 4.81 -21.20
C LEU A 108 18.08 3.32 -21.56
N MET A 109 17.87 2.43 -20.60
CA MET A 109 17.66 0.99 -20.85
C MET A 109 16.48 0.76 -21.79
N TYR A 110 15.34 1.44 -21.53
CA TYR A 110 14.16 1.32 -22.39
C TYR A 110 14.43 1.76 -23.81
N ASP A 111 15.14 2.89 -24.01
CA ASP A 111 15.37 3.47 -25.32
C ASP A 111 16.48 2.74 -26.11
N SER A 112 17.50 2.16 -25.44
CA SER A 112 18.70 1.61 -26.06
C SER A 112 18.74 0.07 -26.13
N LEU A 113 17.98 -0.65 -25.27
CA LEU A 113 18.00 -2.11 -25.16
C LEU A 113 16.61 -2.71 -25.48
N PRO A 114 16.15 -2.67 -26.75
CA PRO A 114 14.74 -2.98 -27.09
C PRO A 114 14.30 -4.40 -26.82
N GLY A 115 15.22 -5.36 -26.69
CA GLY A 115 14.93 -6.75 -26.36
C GLY A 115 14.97 -7.08 -24.88
N LEU A 116 15.35 -6.12 -24.01
CA LEU A 116 15.42 -6.33 -22.57
C LEU A 116 14.11 -5.95 -21.88
N HIS A 117 13.58 -6.87 -21.08
CA HIS A 117 12.49 -6.62 -20.13
C HIS A 117 13.07 -6.17 -18.79
N VAL A 118 12.60 -5.03 -18.28
CA VAL A 118 13.08 -4.47 -17.01
C VAL A 118 11.93 -4.28 -16.05
N TYR A 119 11.96 -5.00 -14.94
CA TYR A 119 10.96 -4.92 -13.88
C TYR A 119 11.62 -4.37 -12.62
N PHE A 120 11.02 -3.36 -12.00
CA PHE A 120 11.64 -2.74 -10.82
C PHE A 120 10.65 -2.59 -9.67
N THR A 121 11.15 -2.72 -8.44
CA THR A 121 10.39 -2.33 -7.26
C THR A 121 10.88 -1.00 -6.72
N GLY A 122 9.99 -0.36 -5.96
CA GLY A 122 10.35 0.82 -5.22
C GLY A 122 9.33 1.20 -4.16
N SER A 123 9.69 2.19 -3.34
CA SER A 123 8.76 2.80 -2.41
C SER A 123 7.67 3.57 -3.16
N SER A 124 6.46 3.63 -2.61
CA SER A 124 5.36 4.47 -3.12
C SER A 124 5.66 5.98 -3.09
N VAL A 125 6.70 6.40 -2.37
CA VAL A 125 7.19 7.79 -2.39
C VAL A 125 7.96 8.17 -3.65
N LEU A 126 8.25 7.22 -4.56
CA LEU A 126 8.96 7.50 -5.81
C LEU A 126 8.33 8.61 -6.68
N ASP A 127 7.00 8.78 -6.57
CA ASP A 127 6.30 9.83 -7.32
C ASP A 127 6.51 11.24 -6.73
N ILE A 128 7.27 11.37 -5.65
CA ILE A 128 7.60 12.65 -5.00
C ILE A 128 8.88 13.25 -5.57
N GLU A 129 9.76 12.42 -6.14
CA GLU A 129 11.09 12.85 -6.57
C GLU A 129 11.03 13.93 -7.66
N LYS A 130 11.61 15.09 -7.38
CA LYS A 130 11.66 16.21 -8.32
C LYS A 130 12.77 16.00 -9.33
N GLY A 131 12.43 16.04 -10.63
CA GLY A 131 13.43 15.94 -11.72
C GLY A 131 13.66 14.54 -12.26
N GLU A 132 12.78 13.60 -11.98
CA GLU A 132 12.80 12.29 -12.59
C GLU A 132 12.67 12.35 -14.12
N ALA A 133 13.36 11.45 -14.80
CA ALA A 133 13.11 11.21 -16.21
C ALA A 133 11.68 10.70 -16.39
N ASP A 134 10.97 11.20 -17.39
CA ASP A 134 9.60 10.78 -17.68
C ASP A 134 9.54 9.31 -18.09
N LEU A 135 9.12 8.46 -17.15
CA LEU A 135 8.87 7.04 -17.35
C LEU A 135 7.39 6.72 -17.56
N SER A 136 6.48 7.71 -17.47
CA SER A 136 5.04 7.52 -17.48
C SER A 136 4.52 6.75 -18.70
N ARG A 137 5.15 6.96 -19.88
CA ARG A 137 4.80 6.26 -21.12
C ARG A 137 5.55 4.93 -21.31
N ARG A 138 6.57 4.64 -20.49
CA ARG A 138 7.48 3.52 -20.64
C ARG A 138 7.24 2.41 -19.62
N ALA A 139 6.92 2.80 -18.41
CA ALA A 139 6.81 1.89 -17.27
C ALA A 139 5.49 2.13 -16.53
N PRO A 140 4.42 1.38 -16.83
CA PRO A 140 3.23 1.39 -15.98
C PRO A 140 3.61 0.98 -14.56
N LYS A 141 3.10 1.73 -13.58
CA LYS A 141 3.34 1.47 -12.15
C LYS A 141 2.13 0.77 -11.55
N TYR A 142 2.36 -0.32 -10.82
CA TYR A 142 1.37 -1.06 -10.06
C TYR A 142 1.56 -0.77 -8.58
N LEU A 143 0.52 -0.22 -7.94
CA LEU A 143 0.56 0.08 -6.51
C LEU A 143 0.12 -1.13 -5.69
N MET A 144 1.04 -1.73 -4.94
CA MET A 144 0.79 -2.85 -4.05
C MET A 144 0.56 -2.35 -2.62
N GLN A 145 -0.63 -2.60 -2.09
CA GLN A 145 -0.98 -2.31 -0.70
C GLN A 145 -0.66 -3.50 0.23
N GLY A 146 -0.85 -3.34 1.54
CA GLY A 146 -0.76 -4.44 2.48
C GLY A 146 -1.82 -5.53 2.24
N MET A 147 -1.79 -6.59 3.04
CA MET A 147 -2.73 -7.70 2.89
C MET A 147 -4.16 -7.27 3.22
N SER A 148 -5.11 -7.78 2.45
CA SER A 148 -6.52 -7.80 2.83
C SER A 148 -6.78 -8.89 3.88
N PHE A 149 -7.94 -8.84 4.54
CA PHE A 149 -8.35 -9.92 5.44
C PHE A 149 -8.42 -11.27 4.71
N ARG A 150 -8.86 -11.29 3.47
CA ARG A 150 -8.88 -12.49 2.63
C ARG A 150 -7.47 -13.08 2.41
N GLU A 151 -6.47 -12.23 2.13
CA GLU A 151 -5.09 -12.69 1.95
C GLU A 151 -4.48 -13.16 3.27
N TYR A 152 -4.79 -12.48 4.37
CA TYR A 152 -4.40 -12.88 5.71
C TYR A 152 -4.93 -14.29 6.05
N LEU A 153 -6.21 -14.56 5.77
CA LEU A 153 -6.80 -15.89 5.98
C LEU A 153 -6.07 -16.97 5.16
N ALA A 154 -5.72 -16.68 3.92
CA ALA A 154 -4.99 -17.64 3.07
C ALA A 154 -3.57 -17.89 3.60
N VAL A 155 -2.84 -16.81 3.94
CA VAL A 155 -1.42 -16.92 4.40
C VAL A 155 -1.30 -17.57 5.77
N ARG A 156 -2.19 -17.18 6.73
CA ARG A 156 -2.04 -17.58 8.13
C ARG A 156 -2.83 -18.82 8.50
N HIS A 157 -3.95 -19.04 7.83
CA HIS A 157 -4.91 -20.09 8.22
C HIS A 157 -5.18 -21.10 7.10
N GLY A 158 -4.55 -20.95 5.91
CA GLY A 158 -4.77 -21.82 4.76
C GLY A 158 -6.20 -21.73 4.20
N VAL A 159 -6.96 -20.69 4.56
CA VAL A 159 -8.35 -20.51 4.14
C VAL A 159 -8.41 -19.65 2.88
N HIS A 160 -8.79 -20.27 1.76
CA HIS A 160 -8.91 -19.60 0.47
C HIS A 160 -10.33 -19.08 0.25
N ALA A 161 -10.56 -17.83 0.65
CA ALA A 161 -11.83 -17.15 0.42
C ALA A 161 -11.89 -16.52 -1.00
N PRO A 162 -13.06 -16.54 -1.67
CA PRO A 162 -13.22 -15.92 -2.98
C PRO A 162 -13.05 -14.40 -2.91
N CYS A 163 -12.52 -13.82 -3.98
CA CYS A 163 -12.46 -12.37 -4.16
C CYS A 163 -13.85 -11.87 -4.56
N LEU A 164 -14.44 -10.99 -3.77
CA LEU A 164 -15.75 -10.42 -4.03
C LEU A 164 -15.65 -8.97 -4.52
N SER A 165 -16.53 -8.59 -5.45
CA SER A 165 -16.75 -7.18 -5.76
C SER A 165 -17.59 -6.52 -4.64
N LEU A 166 -17.54 -5.20 -4.54
CA LEU A 166 -18.43 -4.48 -3.61
C LEU A 166 -19.91 -4.86 -3.86
N ALA A 167 -20.33 -5.00 -5.11
CA ALA A 167 -21.69 -5.41 -5.44
C ALA A 167 -22.05 -6.83 -4.94
N ASP A 168 -21.08 -7.76 -4.94
CA ASP A 168 -21.30 -9.12 -4.43
C ASP A 168 -21.42 -9.09 -2.90
N ILE A 169 -20.61 -8.30 -2.20
CA ILE A 169 -20.70 -8.10 -0.75
C ILE A 169 -22.06 -7.49 -0.37
N LEU A 170 -22.48 -6.44 -1.07
CA LEU A 170 -23.79 -5.80 -0.83
C LEU A 170 -25.00 -6.70 -1.17
N ALA A 171 -24.79 -7.73 -1.97
CA ALA A 171 -25.81 -8.74 -2.30
C ALA A 171 -25.74 -9.98 -1.38
N HIS A 172 -24.87 -10.00 -0.38
CA HIS A 172 -24.66 -11.11 0.58
C HIS A 172 -24.40 -12.45 -0.10
N LYS A 173 -23.55 -12.47 -1.13
CA LYS A 173 -23.50 -13.59 -2.08
C LYS A 173 -22.73 -14.82 -1.63
N GLU A 174 -21.83 -14.74 -0.64
CA GLU A 174 -21.01 -15.91 -0.32
C GLU A 174 -20.48 -15.91 1.11
N GLU A 175 -20.46 -17.09 1.73
CA GLU A 175 -19.75 -17.37 2.98
C GLU A 175 -18.26 -17.66 2.73
N ILE A 176 -17.43 -17.62 3.78
CA ILE A 176 -16.04 -18.09 3.69
C ILE A 176 -16.05 -19.61 3.97
N PRO A 177 -15.69 -20.45 3.01
CA PRO A 177 -15.65 -21.89 3.22
C PRO A 177 -14.71 -22.25 4.40
N GLY A 178 -15.22 -23.03 5.35
CA GLY A 178 -14.43 -23.53 6.48
C GLY A 178 -14.19 -22.53 7.61
N VAL A 179 -14.86 -21.38 7.62
CA VAL A 179 -14.82 -20.41 8.72
C VAL A 179 -16.22 -20.17 9.26
N GLU A 180 -16.54 -20.81 10.38
CA GLU A 180 -17.85 -20.63 11.05
C GLU A 180 -17.90 -19.31 11.85
N HIS A 181 -16.77 -18.92 12.48
CA HIS A 181 -16.65 -17.75 13.33
C HIS A 181 -15.53 -16.82 12.85
N PRO A 182 -15.81 -15.85 11.95
CA PRO A 182 -14.79 -14.97 11.39
C PRO A 182 -14.26 -13.89 12.34
N LEU A 183 -15.03 -13.52 13.37
CA LEU A 183 -14.72 -12.37 14.23
C LEU A 183 -13.39 -12.50 15.01
N PRO A 184 -13.01 -13.64 15.59
CA PRO A 184 -11.70 -13.78 16.23
C PRO A 184 -10.55 -13.55 15.25
N LEU A 185 -10.60 -14.19 14.08
CA LEU A 185 -9.59 -14.06 13.03
C LEU A 185 -9.52 -12.62 12.48
N PHE A 186 -10.66 -11.95 12.40
CA PHE A 186 -10.74 -10.57 11.99
C PHE A 186 -10.10 -9.61 13.01
N LYS A 187 -10.31 -9.85 14.31
CA LYS A 187 -9.66 -9.08 15.39
C LYS A 187 -8.14 -9.21 15.36
N ASP A 188 -7.64 -10.41 15.12
CA ASP A 188 -6.19 -10.64 14.96
C ASP A 188 -5.65 -9.93 13.73
N TYR A 189 -6.37 -10.02 12.60
CA TYR A 189 -6.01 -9.26 11.39
C TYR A 189 -5.92 -7.75 11.64
N LEU A 190 -6.90 -7.15 12.32
CA LEU A 190 -6.88 -5.72 12.62
C LEU A 190 -5.63 -5.31 13.40
N ARG A 191 -5.08 -6.19 14.25
CA ARG A 191 -3.87 -5.94 15.04
C ARG A 191 -2.58 -6.11 14.25
N CYS A 192 -2.43 -7.20 13.49
CA CYS A 192 -1.16 -7.56 12.90
C CYS A 192 -1.26 -8.15 11.47
N GLY A 193 -2.45 -8.22 10.86
CA GLY A 193 -2.65 -8.94 9.60
C GLY A 193 -2.40 -8.15 8.32
N TYR A 194 -2.21 -6.84 8.38
CA TYR A 194 -1.98 -6.02 7.19
C TYR A 194 -0.59 -6.24 6.56
N TYR A 195 0.43 -6.52 7.39
CA TYR A 195 1.79 -6.80 6.93
C TYR A 195 2.09 -8.30 6.91
N PRO A 196 2.77 -8.83 5.85
CA PRO A 196 3.16 -10.24 5.79
C PRO A 196 4.02 -10.73 6.96
N PHE A 197 4.78 -9.87 7.63
CA PHE A 197 5.58 -10.19 8.81
C PHE A 197 4.84 -10.06 10.15
N GLY A 198 3.51 -9.93 10.13
CA GLY A 198 2.68 -9.69 11.33
C GLY A 198 2.57 -10.85 12.32
N ASP A 199 3.17 -12.01 12.07
CA ASP A 199 3.25 -13.16 12.99
C ASP A 199 4.57 -13.24 13.77
N ASP A 200 5.49 -12.33 13.51
CA ASP A 200 6.73 -12.25 14.27
C ASP A 200 6.44 -11.78 15.71
N GLU A 201 7.06 -12.43 16.68
CA GLU A 201 6.95 -12.03 18.11
C GLU A 201 7.44 -10.58 18.34
N GLN A 202 8.27 -10.07 17.42
CA GLN A 202 8.81 -8.71 17.45
C GLN A 202 8.06 -7.74 16.54
N PHE A 203 6.90 -8.12 16.02
CA PHE A 203 6.13 -7.34 15.04
C PHE A 203 5.98 -5.86 15.41
N ASP A 204 5.63 -5.56 16.65
CA ASP A 204 5.43 -4.18 17.11
C ASP A 204 6.75 -3.36 17.06
N ILE A 205 7.88 -4.00 17.37
CA ILE A 205 9.20 -3.39 17.29
C ILE A 205 9.58 -3.15 15.83
N GLU A 206 9.40 -4.16 14.98
CA GLU A 206 9.71 -4.08 13.55
C GLU A 206 8.85 -3.03 12.84
N LEU A 207 7.55 -3.00 13.12
CA LEU A 207 6.66 -1.99 12.56
C LEU A 207 7.03 -0.58 13.03
N GLY A 208 7.37 -0.41 14.30
CA GLY A 208 7.88 0.86 14.83
C GLY A 208 9.17 1.33 14.14
N GLN A 209 10.07 0.40 13.80
CA GLN A 209 11.28 0.69 13.01
C GLN A 209 10.94 1.07 11.56
N VAL A 210 9.99 0.38 10.92
CA VAL A 210 9.51 0.71 9.57
C VAL A 210 8.93 2.12 9.55
N ILE A 211 8.06 2.46 10.51
CA ILE A 211 7.47 3.81 10.64
C ILE A 211 8.57 4.86 10.81
N THR A 212 9.47 4.65 11.76
CA THR A 212 10.57 5.60 12.06
C THR A 212 11.46 5.80 10.84
N ARG A 213 11.90 4.74 10.17
CA ARG A 213 12.74 4.81 8.98
C ARG A 213 12.04 5.54 7.83
N THR A 214 10.75 5.27 7.62
CA THR A 214 9.97 5.94 6.58
C THR A 214 9.92 7.46 6.82
N LEU A 215 9.66 7.89 8.06
CA LEU A 215 9.53 9.31 8.39
C LEU A 215 10.86 10.06 8.47
N GLU A 216 11.90 9.43 9.03
CA GLU A 216 13.18 10.10 9.30
C GLU A 216 14.19 9.96 8.16
N VAL A 217 14.05 8.96 7.30
CA VAL A 217 15.01 8.65 6.22
C VAL A 217 14.36 8.68 4.84
N ASP A 218 13.36 7.82 4.60
CA ASP A 218 12.85 7.62 3.24
C ASP A 218 12.17 8.89 2.69
N ILE A 219 11.19 9.48 3.40
CA ILE A 219 10.52 10.71 2.95
C ILE A 219 11.51 11.88 2.79
N PRO A 220 12.38 12.21 3.77
CA PRO A 220 13.37 13.26 3.60
C PRO A 220 14.29 13.08 2.40
N GLN A 221 14.78 11.87 2.17
CA GLN A 221 15.64 11.55 1.03
C GLN A 221 14.95 11.87 -0.30
N PHE A 222 13.69 11.41 -0.50
CA PHE A 222 12.94 11.63 -1.74
C PHE A 222 12.47 13.06 -1.95
N ALA A 223 12.07 13.73 -0.90
CA ALA A 223 11.60 15.11 -0.98
C ALA A 223 12.75 16.14 -0.99
N GLY A 224 14.01 15.70 -0.99
CA GLY A 224 15.18 16.59 -0.90
C GLY A 224 15.20 17.41 0.39
N MET A 225 14.75 16.80 1.49
CA MET A 225 14.61 17.45 2.79
C MET A 225 15.79 17.13 3.72
N THR A 226 15.97 17.97 4.74
CA THR A 226 17.00 17.75 5.76
C THR A 226 16.56 16.74 6.83
N ALA A 227 17.51 16.16 7.57
CA ALA A 227 17.23 15.32 8.73
C ALA A 227 16.38 16.04 9.82
N ALA A 228 16.48 17.38 9.91
CA ALA A 228 15.64 18.16 10.80
C ALA A 228 14.15 18.08 10.40
N THR A 229 13.86 17.97 9.11
CA THR A 229 12.50 17.79 8.61
C THR A 229 11.95 16.39 8.96
N GLY A 230 12.77 15.35 8.92
CA GLY A 230 12.39 14.01 9.37
C GLY A 230 11.88 14.00 10.81
N ARG A 231 12.55 14.71 11.71
CA ARG A 231 12.08 14.88 13.11
C ARG A 231 10.72 15.60 13.20
N LYS A 232 10.44 16.57 12.30
CA LYS A 232 9.13 17.24 12.24
C LYS A 232 8.05 16.34 11.71
N LEU A 233 8.34 15.49 10.71
CA LEU A 233 7.43 14.46 10.22
C LEU A 233 7.08 13.47 11.33
N LYS A 234 8.06 13.03 12.13
CA LYS A 234 7.80 12.14 13.27
C LYS A 234 6.93 12.80 14.35
N ARG A 235 7.14 14.09 14.64
CA ARG A 235 6.27 14.86 15.54
C ARG A 235 4.85 14.97 14.98
N LEU A 236 4.70 15.26 13.67
CA LEU A 236 3.39 15.29 13.02
C LEU A 236 2.70 13.95 13.11
N MET A 237 3.43 12.85 12.89
CA MET A 237 2.89 11.50 13.02
C MET A 237 2.39 11.21 14.44
N ALA A 238 3.12 11.61 15.48
CA ALA A 238 2.70 11.47 16.87
C ALA A 238 1.41 12.27 17.17
N ILE A 239 1.26 13.47 16.61
CA ILE A 239 0.03 14.25 16.76
C ILE A 239 -1.13 13.54 16.02
N VAL A 240 -0.89 13.10 14.78
CA VAL A 240 -1.90 12.39 13.98
C VAL A 240 -2.35 11.10 14.66
N SER A 241 -1.43 10.31 15.22
CA SER A 241 -1.77 9.04 15.90
C SER A 241 -2.69 9.23 17.11
N THR A 242 -2.60 10.37 17.79
CA THR A 242 -3.44 10.70 18.94
C THR A 242 -4.83 11.20 18.54
N LEU A 243 -4.94 11.85 17.36
CA LEU A 243 -6.17 12.55 16.93
C LEU A 243 -6.97 11.79 15.88
N ALA A 244 -6.34 10.91 15.09
CA ALA A 244 -6.96 10.26 13.94
C ALA A 244 -8.10 9.30 14.32
N PRO A 245 -9.23 9.31 13.57
CA PRO A 245 -9.53 10.19 12.45
C PRO A 245 -10.01 11.60 12.90
N PHE A 246 -9.49 12.62 12.28
CA PHE A 246 -9.86 14.01 12.64
C PHE A 246 -9.85 14.94 11.42
N LYS A 247 -10.64 16.03 11.53
CA LYS A 247 -10.61 17.12 10.55
C LYS A 247 -9.39 18.02 10.82
N PRO A 248 -8.41 18.08 9.89
CA PRO A 248 -7.16 18.77 10.17
C PRO A 248 -7.32 20.30 10.16
N ASN A 249 -6.77 20.96 11.18
CA ASN A 249 -6.49 22.38 11.14
C ASN A 249 -5.00 22.59 10.83
N MET A 250 -4.68 22.84 9.55
CA MET A 250 -3.29 22.92 9.06
C MET A 250 -2.48 24.02 9.76
N THR A 251 -3.12 25.15 10.15
CA THR A 251 -2.44 26.23 10.89
C THR A 251 -2.07 25.79 12.29
N SER A 252 -2.99 25.15 13.01
CA SER A 252 -2.74 24.64 14.36
C SER A 252 -1.65 23.55 14.36
N LEU A 253 -1.72 22.61 13.43
CA LEU A 253 -0.69 21.58 13.26
C LEU A 253 0.69 22.22 12.97
N GLY A 254 0.71 23.20 12.05
CA GLY A 254 1.94 23.92 11.71
C GLY A 254 2.58 24.61 12.92
N SER A 255 1.77 25.24 13.76
CA SER A 255 2.26 25.87 15.00
C SER A 255 2.88 24.86 15.97
N GLN A 256 2.29 23.67 16.12
CA GLN A 256 2.80 22.63 17.02
C GLN A 256 4.13 22.03 16.58
N ILE A 257 4.38 21.92 15.26
CA ILE A 257 5.64 21.39 14.72
C ILE A 257 6.58 22.46 14.17
N GLN A 258 6.24 23.73 14.37
CA GLN A 258 7.02 24.92 13.95
C GLN A 258 7.32 24.96 12.44
N VAL A 259 6.26 24.87 11.63
CA VAL A 259 6.30 25.01 10.17
C VAL A 259 5.12 25.83 9.66
N SER A 260 5.19 26.26 8.39
CA SER A 260 4.07 26.93 7.74
C SER A 260 2.91 25.96 7.47
N ARG A 261 1.72 26.50 7.30
CA ARG A 261 0.52 25.75 6.89
C ARG A 261 0.79 24.91 5.63
N ASN A 262 1.41 25.49 4.62
CA ASN A 262 1.67 24.81 3.35
C ASN A 262 2.60 23.62 3.53
N ASN A 263 3.60 23.74 4.38
CA ASN A 263 4.48 22.61 4.69
C ASN A 263 3.74 21.46 5.37
N VAL A 264 2.70 21.73 6.19
CA VAL A 264 1.87 20.67 6.77
C VAL A 264 1.10 19.91 5.69
N GLU A 265 0.53 20.63 4.72
CA GLU A 265 -0.18 20.04 3.58
C GLU A 265 0.77 19.12 2.77
N ASP A 266 1.98 19.59 2.48
CA ASP A 266 3.01 18.80 1.81
C ASP A 266 3.43 17.57 2.65
N TYR A 267 3.64 17.73 3.94
CA TYR A 267 4.04 16.63 4.84
C TYR A 267 2.96 15.55 4.90
N LEU A 268 1.69 15.93 5.03
CA LEU A 268 0.58 14.97 5.01
C LEU A 268 0.50 14.25 3.64
N LEU A 269 0.75 14.95 2.54
CA LEU A 269 0.81 14.34 1.21
C LEU A 269 1.96 13.32 1.10
N TYR A 270 3.15 13.66 1.59
CA TYR A 270 4.27 12.73 1.59
C TYR A 270 4.04 11.52 2.49
N MET A 271 3.48 11.74 3.68
CA MET A 271 3.11 10.65 4.59
C MET A 271 2.02 9.75 3.99
N GLU A 272 1.06 10.31 3.25
CA GLU A 272 0.03 9.54 2.53
C GLU A 272 0.65 8.68 1.43
N LYS A 273 1.52 9.25 0.59
CA LYS A 273 2.24 8.51 -0.43
C LYS A 273 3.15 7.42 0.16
N ALA A 274 3.69 7.65 1.35
CA ALA A 274 4.51 6.66 2.06
C ALA A 274 3.69 5.56 2.76
N GLY A 275 2.36 5.62 2.76
CA GLY A 275 1.50 4.66 3.44
C GLY A 275 1.52 4.79 4.97
N MET A 276 1.74 6.01 5.49
CA MET A 276 1.71 6.30 6.92
C MET A 276 0.35 6.85 7.37
N VAL A 277 -0.26 7.67 6.53
CA VAL A 277 -1.59 8.27 6.75
C VAL A 277 -2.45 8.11 5.51
N ALA A 278 -3.75 8.35 5.65
CA ALA A 278 -4.69 8.42 4.55
C ALA A 278 -5.59 9.64 4.69
N GLN A 279 -5.81 10.36 3.60
CA GLN A 279 -6.63 11.57 3.60
C GLN A 279 -7.97 11.30 2.91
N LEU A 280 -9.04 11.34 3.68
CA LEU A 280 -10.39 11.32 3.13
C LEU A 280 -10.73 12.72 2.61
N ARG A 281 -11.02 12.81 1.33
CA ARG A 281 -11.29 14.10 0.66
C ARG A 281 -12.76 14.24 0.28
N THR A 282 -13.22 15.49 0.19
CA THR A 282 -14.54 15.79 -0.37
C THR A 282 -14.59 15.44 -1.85
N ASN A 283 -15.77 15.05 -2.34
CA ASN A 283 -15.97 14.82 -3.77
C ASN A 283 -15.94 16.17 -4.50
N ALA A 284 -14.87 16.46 -5.23
CA ALA A 284 -14.74 17.65 -6.06
C ALA A 284 -14.71 17.24 -7.53
N GLY A 285 -15.53 17.87 -8.37
CA GLY A 285 -15.56 17.61 -9.80
C GLY A 285 -14.43 18.34 -10.55
N GLY A 286 -13.91 17.73 -11.64
CA GLY A 286 -12.96 18.34 -12.58
C GLY A 286 -11.51 17.87 -12.41
N LEU A 287 -10.70 18.12 -13.45
CA LEU A 287 -9.31 17.69 -13.59
C LEU A 287 -8.29 18.28 -12.57
N GLY A 288 -8.69 19.30 -11.80
CA GLY A 288 -7.84 19.97 -10.81
C GLY A 288 -8.23 19.75 -9.36
N ALA A 289 -9.23 18.94 -9.12
CA ALA A 289 -9.84 18.83 -7.82
C ALA A 289 -9.28 17.66 -7.01
N LEU A 290 -8.09 17.81 -6.47
CA LEU A 290 -7.79 17.21 -5.18
C LEU A 290 -8.79 17.86 -4.20
N GLY A 291 -9.89 17.15 -3.89
CA GLY A 291 -10.90 17.64 -2.95
C GLY A 291 -10.25 18.04 -1.63
N LYS A 292 -10.85 18.97 -0.93
CA LYS A 292 -10.36 19.39 0.39
C LYS A 292 -10.30 18.18 1.32
N THR A 293 -9.21 18.04 2.06
CA THR A 293 -9.08 17.02 3.11
C THR A 293 -10.14 17.26 4.19
N GLU A 294 -11.03 16.31 4.37
CA GLU A 294 -12.09 16.36 5.37
C GLU A 294 -11.68 15.64 6.65
N LYS A 295 -11.09 14.44 6.52
CA LYS A 295 -10.53 13.70 7.65
C LYS A 295 -9.13 13.16 7.30
N VAL A 296 -8.27 13.05 8.31
CA VAL A 296 -6.97 12.35 8.23
C VAL A 296 -7.06 11.11 9.10
N TYR A 297 -6.71 9.96 8.52
CA TYR A 297 -6.63 8.65 9.16
C TYR A 297 -5.18 8.20 9.25
N LEU A 298 -4.86 7.28 10.14
CA LEU A 298 -3.69 6.42 9.94
C LEU A 298 -3.92 5.51 8.72
N ASP A 299 -2.85 5.10 8.06
CA ASP A 299 -2.97 4.35 6.79
C ASP A 299 -3.73 3.04 6.94
N ASN A 300 -3.43 2.31 8.00
CA ASN A 300 -4.03 1.01 8.30
C ASN A 300 -4.11 0.78 9.81
N THR A 301 -4.85 -0.26 10.21
CA THR A 301 -5.10 -0.56 11.61
C THR A 301 -3.87 -1.04 12.38
N ASN A 302 -2.92 -1.73 11.71
CA ASN A 302 -1.69 -2.17 12.37
C ASN A 302 -0.83 -0.98 12.84
N ILE A 303 -0.72 0.08 12.01
CA ILE A 303 -0.08 1.34 12.42
C ILE A 303 -0.85 1.97 13.59
N LEU A 304 -2.20 1.93 13.56
CA LEU A 304 -3.02 2.46 14.63
C LEU A 304 -2.75 1.74 15.94
N TYR A 305 -2.78 0.40 15.96
CA TYR A 305 -2.49 -0.39 17.16
C TYR A 305 -1.06 -0.17 17.67
N ASN A 306 -0.08 -0.15 16.78
CA ASN A 306 1.32 0.08 17.16
C ASN A 306 1.55 1.43 17.84
N LEU A 307 0.91 2.50 17.34
CA LEU A 307 1.12 3.86 17.85
C LEU A 307 0.20 4.23 19.02
N SER A 308 -0.89 3.51 19.26
CA SER A 308 -1.83 3.76 20.36
C SER A 308 -1.40 3.10 21.69
N GLU A 309 -0.43 2.19 21.65
CA GLU A 309 0.11 1.50 22.84
C GLU A 309 -0.99 0.92 23.76
N GLY A 310 -2.07 0.39 23.15
CA GLY A 310 -3.20 -0.23 23.88
C GLY A 310 -4.29 0.75 24.33
N SER A 311 -4.25 2.01 23.87
CA SER A 311 -5.28 3.03 24.13
C SER A 311 -6.15 3.34 22.90
N GLU A 312 -6.25 2.41 21.95
CA GLU A 312 -6.97 2.58 20.70
C GLU A 312 -8.49 2.76 20.92
N ASP A 313 -9.06 3.73 20.20
CA ASP A 313 -10.50 3.86 20.07
C ASP A 313 -11.02 2.91 18.98
N ILE A 314 -11.89 1.98 19.37
CA ILE A 314 -12.43 0.95 18.47
C ILE A 314 -13.28 1.57 17.34
N GLY A 315 -13.90 2.72 17.54
CA GLY A 315 -14.58 3.48 16.47
C GLY A 315 -13.60 3.89 15.39
N ASN A 316 -12.45 4.41 15.80
CA ASN A 316 -11.37 4.82 14.91
C ASN A 316 -10.77 3.62 14.13
N VAL A 317 -10.62 2.47 14.79
CA VAL A 317 -10.17 1.22 14.15
C VAL A 317 -11.11 0.80 13.02
N ARG A 318 -12.44 0.85 13.25
CA ARG A 318 -13.46 0.47 12.28
C ARG A 318 -13.44 1.35 11.04
N GLU A 319 -13.45 2.69 11.22
CA GLU A 319 -13.39 3.64 10.10
C GLU A 319 -12.06 3.50 9.34
N THR A 320 -10.94 3.37 10.05
CA THR A 320 -9.61 3.18 9.43
C THR A 320 -9.56 1.91 8.58
N PHE A 321 -10.07 0.78 9.08
CA PHE A 321 -10.14 -0.46 8.33
C PHE A 321 -11.00 -0.32 7.07
N PHE A 322 -12.22 0.19 7.21
CA PHE A 322 -13.14 0.39 6.08
C PHE A 322 -12.48 1.24 4.99
N PHE A 323 -11.95 2.39 5.37
CA PHE A 323 -11.30 3.31 4.43
C PHE A 323 -10.07 2.68 3.77
N ASN A 324 -9.21 2.01 4.54
CA ASN A 324 -8.04 1.31 4.03
C ASN A 324 -8.40 0.28 2.96
N GLN A 325 -9.35 -0.61 3.24
CA GLN A 325 -9.71 -1.68 2.31
C GLN A 325 -10.45 -1.16 1.06
N MET A 326 -11.37 -0.23 1.23
CA MET A 326 -12.20 0.27 0.12
C MET A 326 -11.43 1.14 -0.87
N ARG A 327 -10.48 1.96 -0.41
CA ARG A 327 -9.69 2.84 -1.29
C ARG A 327 -8.71 2.10 -2.22
N VAL A 328 -8.46 0.81 -1.98
CA VAL A 328 -7.62 -0.01 -2.89
C VAL A 328 -8.25 -0.12 -4.27
N GLY A 329 -9.59 -0.14 -4.34
CA GLY A 329 -10.31 -0.37 -5.57
C GLY A 329 -11.38 0.63 -5.93
N HIS A 330 -11.63 1.57 -5.03
CA HIS A 330 -12.70 2.52 -5.20
C HIS A 330 -12.24 3.94 -4.85
N LYS A 331 -12.83 4.92 -5.52
CA LYS A 331 -12.71 6.32 -5.10
C LYS A 331 -13.62 6.53 -3.89
N VAL A 332 -13.04 6.51 -2.70
CA VAL A 332 -13.74 6.80 -1.45
C VAL A 332 -13.68 8.31 -1.17
N THR A 333 -14.81 8.92 -0.93
CA THR A 333 -14.93 10.35 -0.59
C THR A 333 -15.73 10.55 0.70
N ALA A 334 -15.56 11.71 1.33
CA ALA A 334 -16.35 12.07 2.49
C ALA A 334 -17.81 12.25 2.10
N SER A 335 -18.72 11.63 2.85
CA SER A 335 -20.15 11.86 2.71
C SER A 335 -20.57 13.17 3.38
N LYS A 336 -21.66 13.77 2.91
CA LYS A 336 -22.27 14.95 3.53
C LYS A 336 -23.17 14.61 4.71
N ILE A 337 -23.63 13.36 4.78
CA ILE A 337 -24.66 12.91 5.74
C ILE A 337 -24.18 11.73 6.60
N SER A 338 -23.04 11.13 6.28
CA SER A 338 -22.50 9.94 6.94
C SER A 338 -20.98 9.93 6.87
N ASP A 339 -20.32 8.78 7.05
CA ASP A 339 -18.86 8.68 7.05
C ASP A 339 -18.27 8.70 5.64
N PHE A 340 -18.74 7.83 4.74
CA PHE A 340 -18.11 7.62 3.43
C PHE A 340 -19.13 7.59 2.29
N GLU A 341 -18.65 7.97 1.10
CA GLU A 341 -19.37 7.83 -0.17
C GLU A 341 -18.47 7.11 -1.20
N ILE A 342 -19.04 6.09 -1.85
CA ILE A 342 -18.37 5.28 -2.89
C ILE A 342 -19.36 5.05 -4.01
N ASP A 343 -19.10 5.53 -5.23
CA ASP A 343 -19.90 5.30 -6.43
C ASP A 343 -21.41 5.67 -6.23
N GLY A 344 -21.69 6.71 -5.46
CA GLY A 344 -23.05 7.16 -5.13
C GLY A 344 -23.77 6.32 -4.06
N LEU A 345 -23.04 5.41 -3.40
CA LEU A 345 -23.49 4.68 -2.22
C LEU A 345 -22.97 5.38 -0.96
N THR A 346 -23.80 5.47 0.05
CA THR A 346 -23.45 6.09 1.35
C THR A 346 -23.21 5.00 2.39
N PHE A 347 -22.11 5.10 3.13
CA PHE A 347 -21.72 4.12 4.16
C PHE A 347 -21.55 4.80 5.51
N GLU A 348 -22.18 4.22 6.52
CA GLU A 348 -22.02 4.55 7.93
C GLU A 348 -21.35 3.41 8.64
N VAL A 349 -20.24 3.64 9.31
CA VAL A 349 -19.42 2.61 9.97
C VAL A 349 -19.62 2.69 11.49
N GLY A 350 -19.82 1.54 12.14
CA GLY A 350 -19.98 1.53 13.59
C GLY A 350 -19.97 0.16 14.24
N GLY A 351 -20.24 0.13 15.54
CA GLY A 351 -20.34 -1.10 16.30
C GLY A 351 -21.70 -1.80 16.13
N LYS A 352 -21.86 -2.96 16.78
CA LYS A 352 -23.05 -3.83 16.73
C LYS A 352 -24.38 -3.06 16.89
N ASN A 353 -24.41 -2.05 17.76
CA ASN A 353 -25.64 -1.30 18.10
C ASN A 353 -25.84 -0.04 17.23
N LYS A 354 -25.02 0.20 16.20
CA LYS A 354 -25.15 1.35 15.32
C LYS A 354 -26.52 1.36 14.64
N GLY A 355 -27.23 2.48 14.76
CA GLY A 355 -28.54 2.68 14.11
C GLY A 355 -28.43 3.08 12.64
N GLN A 356 -29.59 3.22 11.99
CA GLN A 356 -29.68 3.62 10.56
C GLN A 356 -30.06 5.09 10.36
N ASN A 357 -30.19 5.87 11.44
CA ASN A 357 -30.73 7.23 11.39
C ASN A 357 -29.92 8.18 10.47
N GLN A 358 -28.58 8.04 10.49
CA GLN A 358 -27.70 8.89 9.69
C GLN A 358 -27.81 8.63 8.18
N ILE A 359 -28.18 7.40 7.77
CA ILE A 359 -28.35 7.05 6.36
C ILE A 359 -29.82 7.10 5.90
N ALA A 360 -30.75 7.51 6.76
CA ALA A 360 -32.19 7.54 6.45
C ALA A 360 -32.52 8.41 5.24
N GLU A 361 -31.77 9.50 5.02
CA GLU A 361 -31.92 10.42 3.88
C GLU A 361 -31.11 9.97 2.64
N ALA A 362 -30.29 8.93 2.76
CA ALA A 362 -29.49 8.44 1.65
C ALA A 362 -30.35 7.67 0.66
N LYS A 363 -30.21 7.95 -0.64
CA LYS A 363 -30.89 7.18 -1.69
C LYS A 363 -30.55 5.70 -1.65
N ARG A 364 -29.28 5.38 -1.34
CA ARG A 364 -28.73 4.04 -1.21
C ARG A 364 -27.73 4.05 -0.06
N GLY A 365 -28.21 3.79 1.15
CA GLY A 365 -27.42 3.81 2.38
C GLY A 365 -27.19 2.43 2.96
N TYR A 366 -25.96 2.17 3.44
CA TYR A 366 -25.55 0.93 4.09
C TYR A 366 -24.92 1.24 5.45
N VAL A 367 -25.22 0.41 6.44
CA VAL A 367 -24.56 0.45 7.75
C VAL A 367 -23.57 -0.71 7.82
N VAL A 368 -22.30 -0.37 7.98
CA VAL A 368 -21.24 -1.37 8.15
C VAL A 368 -20.99 -1.56 9.64
N LYS A 369 -21.30 -2.75 10.14
CA LYS A 369 -21.26 -3.06 11.58
C LYS A 369 -20.12 -4.03 11.93
N ASP A 370 -19.39 -3.68 12.96
CA ASP A 370 -18.49 -4.59 13.65
C ASP A 370 -19.22 -5.44 14.68
N ASP A 371 -18.57 -6.53 15.13
CA ASP A 371 -19.12 -7.50 16.10
C ASP A 371 -20.43 -8.16 15.67
N ILE A 372 -20.66 -8.31 14.36
CA ILE A 372 -21.71 -9.16 13.78
C ILE A 372 -21.08 -10.16 12.80
N GLU A 373 -21.59 -11.39 12.81
CA GLU A 373 -21.06 -12.46 11.95
C GLU A 373 -21.71 -12.47 10.55
N PHE A 374 -22.94 -11.99 10.42
CA PHE A 374 -23.71 -12.07 9.19
C PHE A 374 -24.28 -10.73 8.77
N SER A 375 -24.19 -10.45 7.47
CA SER A 375 -24.83 -9.31 6.84
C SER A 375 -26.33 -9.59 6.58
N TYR A 376 -27.16 -8.54 6.59
CA TYR A 376 -28.57 -8.65 6.29
C TYR A 376 -29.17 -7.31 5.80
N GLY A 377 -30.02 -7.34 4.80
CA GLY A 377 -30.68 -6.14 4.25
C GLY A 377 -29.64 -5.11 3.78
N ASN A 378 -29.63 -3.94 4.41
CA ASN A 378 -28.61 -2.90 4.17
C ASN A 378 -27.53 -2.83 5.27
N VAL A 379 -27.46 -3.84 6.11
CA VAL A 379 -26.40 -3.99 7.13
C VAL A 379 -25.35 -4.96 6.64
N ILE A 380 -24.09 -4.52 6.62
CA ILE A 380 -22.92 -5.27 6.17
C ILE A 380 -22.01 -5.54 7.35
N ALA A 381 -21.55 -6.77 7.52
CA ALA A 381 -20.56 -7.10 8.50
C ALA A 381 -19.19 -6.49 8.10
N LEU A 382 -18.53 -5.80 9.02
CA LEU A 382 -17.29 -5.08 8.75
C LEU A 382 -16.19 -6.00 8.18
N TRP A 383 -16.07 -7.21 8.68
CA TRP A 383 -15.07 -8.17 8.22
C TRP A 383 -15.24 -8.58 6.74
N GLU A 384 -16.48 -8.56 6.21
CA GLU A 384 -16.74 -8.88 4.80
C GLU A 384 -16.11 -7.85 3.85
N ILE A 385 -15.95 -6.60 4.28
CA ILE A 385 -15.25 -5.55 3.51
C ILE A 385 -13.81 -5.96 3.19
N GLY A 386 -13.16 -6.68 4.09
CA GLY A 386 -11.81 -7.21 3.88
C GLY A 386 -11.70 -8.31 2.81
N ARG A 387 -12.81 -8.70 2.19
CA ARG A 387 -12.88 -9.60 1.01
C ARG A 387 -12.97 -8.84 -0.30
N ALA A 388 -13.22 -7.52 -0.24
CA ALA A 388 -13.28 -6.68 -1.43
C ALA A 388 -11.90 -6.58 -2.06
N HIS A 389 -11.77 -7.02 -3.30
CA HIS A 389 -10.59 -6.78 -4.10
C HIS A 389 -10.94 -6.26 -5.47
N VAL A 390 -10.08 -5.40 -5.93
CA VAL A 390 -10.21 -4.71 -7.21
C VAL A 390 -10.16 -5.69 -8.36
N ARG A 391 -11.20 -5.68 -9.20
CA ARG A 391 -11.17 -6.33 -10.50
C ARG A 391 -10.32 -5.56 -11.53
N THR A 392 -9.95 -4.33 -11.25
CA THR A 392 -9.22 -3.45 -12.19
C THR A 392 -7.84 -3.11 -11.63
N PRO A 393 -6.76 -3.13 -12.43
CA PRO A 393 -5.47 -2.61 -11.99
C PRO A 393 -5.61 -1.10 -11.75
N VAL A 394 -5.25 -0.64 -10.56
CA VAL A 394 -5.09 0.78 -10.30
C VAL A 394 -3.78 1.20 -10.95
N THR A 395 -3.87 1.72 -12.17
CA THR A 395 -2.75 2.41 -12.79
C THR A 395 -2.66 3.77 -12.13
N VAL A 396 -1.63 4.00 -11.36
CA VAL A 396 -1.32 5.34 -10.85
C VAL A 396 -0.69 6.11 -12.02
N TYR A 397 -1.39 7.12 -12.53
CA TYR A 397 -0.90 8.04 -13.56
C TYR A 397 0.01 9.10 -12.95
#